data_ba35a0fdd483ad421b674e7956b57c3b
#
_entry.id   ba35a0fdd483ad421b674e7956b57c3b
#
_cell.length_a   1.000
_cell.length_b   1.000
_cell.length_c   1.000
_cell.angle_alpha   90.00
_cell.angle_beta   90.00
_cell.angle_gamma   90.00
#
_symmetry.space_group_name_H-M   'P 1'
#
loop_
_entity.id
_entity.type
_entity.pdbx_description
1 polymer ?
#
loop_
_entity_poly.entity_id
_entity_poly.type
_entity_poly.pdbx_seq_one_letter_code
_entity_poly.pdbx_strand_id
1 'polypeptide(L)'
;MTEKQSNLVTRTITGVLFVPIMVCGLLRPEAMIFLFALITGMAIWEYCGLVNDIEGVSVNRFISTVAGVYFFIAVAAWRSGIVTNFVIFVPYLLTVIYLFASELYLKNENPVHDWAYTMLSQMFIALPLSMINILAFDVQSDGFVHYDMMIPLMLFVFLWVNDSGAYCSGSLFGRHKLFPRISPGKTWEGSIGGGILVLIVAVVVGYLLGDGHALSIPMWMGLGLVVVVFGTLGDVVERLF
;
A
#
# COMPACT_ATOMS: atom_id res chain seq x y z
N MET A 1 25.49 -6.53 -24.22
CA MET A 1 25.19 -6.03 -22.86
C MET A 1 25.35 -7.17 -21.88
N THR A 2 26.10 -6.99 -20.80
CA THR A 2 26.21 -8.01 -19.77
C THR A 2 24.84 -8.09 -19.02
N GLU A 3 24.49 -9.27 -18.51
CA GLU A 3 23.23 -9.52 -17.77
C GLU A 3 23.00 -8.50 -16.63
N LYS A 4 24.09 -8.08 -15.98
CA LYS A 4 24.10 -7.04 -14.94
C LYS A 4 23.71 -5.65 -15.49
N GLN A 5 24.12 -5.31 -16.72
CA GLN A 5 23.75 -4.04 -17.37
C GLN A 5 22.28 -4.05 -17.82
N SER A 6 21.79 -5.18 -18.34
CA SER A 6 20.38 -5.36 -18.71
C SER A 6 19.48 -5.19 -17.50
N ASN A 7 19.80 -5.81 -16.36
CA ASN A 7 19.04 -5.68 -15.12
C ASN A 7 19.04 -4.24 -14.57
N LEU A 8 20.15 -3.51 -14.66
CA LEU A 8 20.23 -2.12 -14.23
C LEU A 8 19.34 -1.21 -15.10
N VAL A 9 19.42 -1.37 -16.42
CA VAL A 9 18.61 -0.59 -17.38
C VAL A 9 17.13 -0.85 -17.17
N THR A 10 16.72 -2.12 -17.02
CA THR A 10 15.31 -2.47 -16.75
C THR A 10 14.80 -1.83 -15.44
N ARG A 11 15.56 -1.92 -14.36
CA ARG A 11 15.20 -1.31 -13.08
C ARG A 11 15.10 0.21 -13.17
N THR A 12 16.01 0.85 -13.89
CA THR A 12 15.97 2.31 -14.08
C THR A 12 14.76 2.73 -14.90
N ILE A 13 14.47 2.04 -16.00
CA ILE A 13 13.30 2.31 -16.84
C ILE A 13 12.02 2.12 -16.04
N THR A 14 11.90 1.02 -15.30
CA THR A 14 10.72 0.74 -14.47
C THR A 14 10.50 1.83 -13.41
N GLY A 15 11.55 2.25 -12.70
CA GLY A 15 11.46 3.33 -11.71
C GLY A 15 11.11 4.68 -12.32
N VAL A 16 11.71 5.03 -13.47
CA VAL A 16 11.40 6.28 -14.19
C VAL A 16 9.96 6.31 -14.73
N LEU A 17 9.40 5.16 -15.11
CA LEU A 17 8.01 5.09 -15.57
C LEU A 17 7.01 5.04 -14.41
N PHE A 18 7.38 4.40 -13.31
CA PHE A 18 6.50 4.21 -12.15
C PHE A 18 6.09 5.54 -11.51
N VAL A 19 7.06 6.43 -11.26
CA VAL A 19 6.80 7.73 -10.62
C VAL A 19 5.79 8.59 -11.41
N PRO A 20 5.98 8.82 -12.72
CA PRO A 20 4.99 9.57 -13.52
C PRO A 20 3.61 8.90 -13.55
N ILE A 21 3.53 7.57 -13.63
CA ILE A 21 2.25 6.86 -13.60
C ILE A 21 1.52 7.11 -12.30
N MET A 22 2.23 7.01 -11.16
CA MET A 22 1.67 7.28 -9.83
C MET A 22 1.21 8.74 -9.69
N VAL A 23 2.05 9.69 -10.10
CA VAL A 23 1.70 11.12 -10.06
C VAL A 23 0.50 11.42 -10.96
N CYS A 24 0.52 10.96 -12.21
CA CYS A 24 -0.60 11.17 -13.15
C CYS A 24 -1.89 10.51 -12.66
N GLY A 25 -1.79 9.32 -12.04
CA GLY A 25 -2.92 8.64 -11.44
C GLY A 25 -3.55 9.42 -10.28
N LEU A 26 -2.74 10.15 -9.51
CA LEU A 26 -3.23 10.94 -8.38
C LEU A 26 -3.76 12.34 -8.77
N LEU A 27 -3.56 12.82 -10.02
CA LEU A 27 -4.01 14.16 -10.44
C LEU A 27 -5.52 14.32 -10.45
N ARG A 28 -6.28 13.24 -10.66
CA ARG A 28 -7.74 13.25 -10.72
C ARG A 28 -8.33 12.09 -9.92
N PRO A 29 -9.47 12.28 -9.25
CA PRO A 29 -10.08 11.23 -8.43
C PRO A 29 -10.42 9.98 -9.26
N GLU A 30 -10.92 10.13 -10.49
CA GLU A 30 -11.27 8.98 -11.34
C GLU A 30 -10.04 8.18 -11.73
N ALA A 31 -8.93 8.86 -12.06
CA ALA A 31 -7.68 8.23 -12.43
C ALA A 31 -7.07 7.49 -11.23
N MET A 32 -7.14 8.08 -10.04
CA MET A 32 -6.70 7.46 -8.79
C MET A 32 -7.50 6.21 -8.48
N ILE A 33 -8.83 6.28 -8.54
CA ILE A 33 -9.70 5.12 -8.29
C ILE A 33 -9.40 4.01 -9.29
N PHE A 34 -9.28 4.32 -10.57
CA PHE A 34 -8.98 3.34 -11.61
C PHE A 34 -7.61 2.69 -11.41
N LEU A 35 -6.57 3.50 -11.19
CA LEU A 35 -5.20 3.02 -11.02
C LEU A 35 -5.07 2.09 -9.80
N PHE A 36 -5.60 2.53 -8.65
CA PHE A 36 -5.47 1.76 -7.42
C PHE A 36 -6.40 0.55 -7.36
N ALA A 37 -7.56 0.58 -8.05
CA ALA A 37 -8.38 -0.61 -8.23
C ALA A 37 -7.63 -1.67 -9.06
N LEU A 38 -6.94 -1.23 -10.13
CA LEU A 38 -6.12 -2.11 -10.95
C LEU A 38 -4.94 -2.70 -10.14
N ILE A 39 -4.22 -1.86 -9.39
CA ILE A 39 -3.11 -2.29 -8.53
C ILE A 39 -3.63 -3.30 -7.48
N THR A 40 -4.76 -3.02 -6.84
CA THR A 40 -5.38 -3.93 -5.86
C THR A 40 -5.69 -5.29 -6.49
N GLY A 41 -6.30 -5.28 -7.67
CA GLY A 41 -6.62 -6.51 -8.39
C GLY A 41 -5.38 -7.31 -8.78
N MET A 42 -4.36 -6.66 -9.34
CA MET A 42 -3.10 -7.30 -9.73
C MET A 42 -2.36 -7.87 -8.51
N ALA A 43 -2.27 -7.11 -7.43
CA ALA A 43 -1.57 -7.54 -6.22
C ALA A 43 -2.24 -8.76 -5.56
N ILE A 44 -3.58 -8.77 -5.44
CA ILE A 44 -4.31 -9.94 -4.90
C ILE A 44 -4.18 -11.13 -5.86
N TRP A 45 -4.28 -10.89 -7.16
CA TRP A 45 -4.13 -11.93 -8.15
C TRP A 45 -2.76 -12.61 -8.09
N GLU A 46 -1.69 -11.83 -7.99
CA GLU A 46 -0.33 -12.34 -7.85
C GLU A 46 -0.13 -13.06 -6.52
N TYR A 47 -0.55 -12.43 -5.41
CA TYR A 47 -0.48 -13.03 -4.08
C TYR A 47 -1.18 -14.40 -4.02
N CYS A 48 -2.42 -14.49 -4.49
CA CYS A 48 -3.14 -15.76 -4.52
C CYS A 48 -2.47 -16.79 -5.45
N GLY A 49 -1.77 -16.34 -6.50
CA GLY A 49 -0.95 -17.22 -7.33
C GLY A 49 0.21 -17.81 -6.55
N LEU A 50 0.98 -16.96 -5.85
CA LEU A 50 2.14 -17.39 -5.05
C LEU A 50 1.76 -18.34 -3.92
N VAL A 51 0.66 -18.07 -3.20
CA VAL A 51 0.25 -18.96 -2.09
C VAL A 51 -0.32 -20.29 -2.59
N ASN A 52 -0.90 -20.34 -3.79
CA ASN A 52 -1.35 -21.59 -4.40
C ASN A 52 -0.19 -22.48 -4.91
N ASP A 53 1.05 -21.98 -4.95
CA ASP A 53 2.25 -22.78 -5.20
C ASP A 53 2.71 -23.52 -3.93
N ILE A 54 2.13 -23.21 -2.76
CA ILE A 54 2.40 -23.89 -1.49
C ILE A 54 1.61 -25.21 -1.47
N GLU A 55 2.28 -26.31 -1.17
CA GLU A 55 1.65 -27.63 -1.09
C GLU A 55 0.49 -27.66 -0.08
N GLY A 56 -0.65 -28.14 -0.50
CA GLY A 56 -1.87 -28.24 0.31
C GLY A 56 -2.62 -26.92 0.51
N VAL A 57 -2.33 -25.87 -0.29
CA VAL A 57 -3.05 -24.58 -0.30
C VAL A 57 -3.80 -24.41 -1.62
N SER A 58 -5.08 -24.03 -1.53
CA SER A 58 -5.96 -23.85 -2.71
C SER A 58 -6.91 -22.66 -2.50
N VAL A 59 -6.39 -21.45 -2.59
CA VAL A 59 -7.17 -20.21 -2.47
C VAL A 59 -7.90 -19.90 -3.78
N ASN A 60 -9.16 -19.49 -3.69
CA ASN A 60 -9.94 -19.06 -4.86
C ASN A 60 -9.43 -17.68 -5.35
N ARG A 61 -8.50 -17.74 -6.30
CA ARG A 61 -7.80 -16.56 -6.84
C ARG A 61 -8.75 -15.53 -7.46
N PHE A 62 -9.74 -16.00 -8.25
CA PHE A 62 -10.66 -15.12 -8.97
C PHE A 62 -11.60 -14.39 -8.00
N ILE A 63 -12.27 -15.13 -7.11
CA ILE A 63 -13.25 -14.54 -6.19
C ILE A 63 -12.56 -13.63 -5.17
N SER A 64 -11.38 -14.00 -4.65
CA SER A 64 -10.59 -13.17 -3.74
C SER A 64 -10.19 -11.85 -4.40
N THR A 65 -9.81 -11.88 -5.68
CA THR A 65 -9.47 -10.67 -6.45
C THR A 65 -10.70 -9.78 -6.66
N VAL A 66 -11.83 -10.35 -7.09
CA VAL A 66 -13.07 -9.60 -7.27
C VAL A 66 -13.54 -8.99 -5.96
N ALA A 67 -13.47 -9.73 -4.85
CA ALA A 67 -13.82 -9.22 -3.53
C ALA A 67 -12.98 -8.00 -3.13
N GLY A 68 -11.65 -8.09 -3.28
CA GLY A 68 -10.76 -7.00 -2.91
C GLY A 68 -10.90 -5.76 -3.78
N VAL A 69 -11.06 -5.93 -5.09
CA VAL A 69 -11.34 -4.81 -6.02
C VAL A 69 -12.69 -4.18 -5.71
N TYR A 70 -13.72 -4.99 -5.45
CA TYR A 70 -15.02 -4.47 -5.05
C TYR A 70 -14.93 -3.69 -3.74
N PHE A 71 -14.22 -4.21 -2.73
CA PHE A 71 -14.03 -3.52 -1.47
C PHE A 71 -13.35 -2.16 -1.66
N PHE A 72 -12.30 -2.11 -2.48
CA PHE A 72 -11.63 -0.85 -2.85
C PHE A 72 -12.61 0.15 -3.47
N ILE A 73 -13.40 -0.28 -4.46
CA ILE A 73 -14.38 0.58 -5.15
C ILE A 73 -15.50 1.01 -4.19
N ALA A 74 -15.95 0.12 -3.30
CA ALA A 74 -16.97 0.44 -2.30
C ALA A 74 -16.50 1.54 -1.33
N VAL A 75 -15.24 1.45 -0.85
CA VAL A 75 -14.64 2.50 -0.02
C VAL A 75 -14.50 3.81 -0.80
N ALA A 76 -14.07 3.75 -2.06
CA ALA A 76 -13.96 4.93 -2.94
C ALA A 76 -15.33 5.61 -3.14
N ALA A 77 -16.36 4.85 -3.47
CA ALA A 77 -17.71 5.38 -3.70
C ALA A 77 -18.33 5.95 -2.42
N TRP A 78 -18.05 5.33 -1.27
CA TRP A 78 -18.49 5.85 0.02
C TRP A 78 -17.75 7.14 0.40
N ARG A 79 -16.43 7.19 0.25
CA ARG A 79 -15.63 8.37 0.61
C ARG A 79 -15.81 9.54 -0.34
N SER A 80 -16.03 9.27 -1.63
CA SER A 80 -16.32 10.31 -2.63
C SER A 80 -17.74 10.89 -2.51
N GLY A 81 -18.59 10.39 -1.60
CA GLY A 81 -19.94 10.86 -1.42
C GLY A 81 -20.95 10.37 -2.48
N ILE A 82 -20.51 9.56 -3.46
CA ILE A 82 -21.40 8.98 -4.50
C ILE A 82 -22.45 8.08 -3.84
N VAL A 83 -22.05 7.32 -2.80
CA VAL A 83 -22.94 6.46 -2.02
C VAL A 83 -22.74 6.77 -0.54
N THR A 84 -23.81 7.18 0.12
CA THR A 84 -23.80 7.50 1.57
C THR A 84 -24.22 6.33 2.45
N ASN A 85 -24.84 5.31 1.87
CA ASN A 85 -25.36 4.16 2.61
C ASN A 85 -24.33 3.04 2.71
N PHE A 86 -24.11 2.53 3.94
CA PHE A 86 -23.22 1.40 4.20
C PHE A 86 -23.66 0.07 3.55
N VAL A 87 -24.86 0.00 2.98
CA VAL A 87 -25.34 -1.17 2.22
C VAL A 87 -24.38 -1.53 1.05
N ILE A 88 -23.59 -0.57 0.56
CA ILE A 88 -22.57 -0.83 -0.46
C ILE A 88 -21.52 -1.87 -0.02
N PHE A 89 -21.31 -2.08 1.28
CA PHE A 89 -20.37 -3.10 1.78
C PHE A 89 -20.98 -4.49 1.90
N VAL A 90 -22.32 -4.63 1.79
CA VAL A 90 -23.01 -5.92 1.92
C VAL A 90 -22.53 -6.96 0.88
N PRO A 91 -22.36 -6.62 -0.42
CA PRO A 91 -21.86 -7.59 -1.40
C PRO A 91 -20.46 -8.11 -1.05
N TYR A 92 -19.58 -7.25 -0.51
CA TYR A 92 -18.26 -7.68 -0.03
C TYR A 92 -18.38 -8.68 1.11
N LEU A 93 -19.19 -8.37 2.12
CA LEU A 93 -19.41 -9.27 3.26
C LEU A 93 -20.00 -10.61 2.83
N LEU A 94 -20.96 -10.60 1.89
CA LEU A 94 -21.52 -11.83 1.33
C LEU A 94 -20.47 -12.64 0.56
N THR A 95 -19.56 -11.97 -0.17
CA THR A 95 -18.47 -12.64 -0.88
C THR A 95 -17.47 -13.26 0.10
N VAL A 96 -17.15 -12.56 1.20
CA VAL A 96 -16.30 -13.13 2.26
C VAL A 96 -16.97 -14.34 2.91
N ILE A 97 -18.26 -14.25 3.26
CA ILE A 97 -19.03 -15.41 3.78
C ILE A 97 -19.03 -16.56 2.79
N TYR A 98 -19.22 -16.27 1.49
CA TYR A 98 -19.15 -17.30 0.44
C TYR A 98 -17.77 -17.97 0.40
N LEU A 99 -16.67 -17.21 0.48
CA LEU A 99 -15.30 -17.76 0.50
C LEU A 99 -15.08 -18.69 1.71
N PHE A 100 -15.65 -18.36 2.87
CA PHE A 100 -15.60 -19.26 4.02
C PHE A 100 -16.48 -20.50 3.83
N ALA A 101 -17.70 -20.33 3.34
CA ALA A 101 -18.65 -21.41 3.19
C ALA A 101 -18.25 -22.38 2.06
N SER A 102 -17.61 -21.89 0.99
CA SER A 102 -17.16 -22.73 -0.12
C SER A 102 -16.18 -23.82 0.31
N GLU A 103 -15.30 -23.54 1.28
CA GLU A 103 -14.34 -24.52 1.81
C GLU A 103 -15.01 -25.74 2.48
N LEU A 104 -16.24 -25.57 2.98
CA LEU A 104 -17.00 -26.70 3.55
C LEU A 104 -17.39 -27.75 2.50
N TYR A 105 -17.48 -27.32 1.25
CA TYR A 105 -17.88 -28.18 0.12
C TYR A 105 -16.71 -28.59 -0.77
N LEU A 106 -15.64 -27.81 -0.76
CA LEU A 106 -14.38 -28.13 -1.41
C LEU A 106 -13.62 -29.11 -0.52
N LYS A 107 -13.28 -30.27 -1.02
CA LYS A 107 -12.53 -31.29 -0.26
C LYS A 107 -11.03 -30.98 -0.29
N ASN A 108 -10.65 -29.74 0.07
CA ASN A 108 -9.27 -29.31 0.14
C ASN A 108 -8.55 -29.97 1.34
N GLU A 109 -7.24 -30.16 1.23
CA GLU A 109 -6.44 -30.82 2.27
C GLU A 109 -6.36 -29.99 3.55
N ASN A 110 -6.25 -28.65 3.40
CA ASN A 110 -6.04 -27.72 4.52
C ASN A 110 -6.97 -26.48 4.45
N PRO A 111 -8.28 -26.61 4.65
CA PRO A 111 -9.22 -25.51 4.52
C PRO A 111 -8.94 -24.34 5.47
N VAL A 112 -8.30 -24.59 6.63
CA VAL A 112 -7.91 -23.53 7.55
C VAL A 112 -6.78 -22.66 6.97
N HIS A 113 -5.83 -23.25 6.26
CA HIS A 113 -4.79 -22.52 5.54
C HIS A 113 -5.40 -21.67 4.39
N ASP A 114 -6.34 -22.24 3.65
CA ASP A 114 -7.05 -21.54 2.57
C ASP A 114 -7.79 -20.32 3.10
N TRP A 115 -8.50 -20.44 4.23
CA TRP A 115 -9.11 -19.31 4.92
C TRP A 115 -8.07 -18.26 5.36
N ALA A 116 -6.98 -18.70 5.99
CA ALA A 116 -5.95 -17.80 6.48
C ALA A 116 -5.33 -16.98 5.34
N TYR A 117 -4.93 -17.62 4.24
CA TYR A 117 -4.36 -16.94 3.08
C TYR A 117 -5.38 -16.07 2.34
N THR A 118 -6.63 -16.52 2.23
CA THR A 118 -7.72 -15.71 1.67
C THR A 118 -7.92 -14.45 2.50
N MET A 119 -8.04 -14.55 3.82
CA MET A 119 -8.21 -13.38 4.69
C MET A 119 -6.97 -12.49 4.69
N LEU A 120 -5.78 -13.07 4.62
CA LEU A 120 -4.55 -12.29 4.53
C LEU A 120 -4.52 -11.44 3.25
N SER A 121 -4.98 -11.96 2.11
CA SER A 121 -5.11 -11.17 0.88
C SER A 121 -6.02 -9.95 1.04
N GLN A 122 -7.12 -10.09 1.77
CA GLN A 122 -8.07 -9.02 2.01
C GLN A 122 -7.55 -8.00 3.03
N MET A 123 -6.97 -8.47 4.15
CA MET A 123 -6.52 -7.61 5.23
C MET A 123 -5.15 -6.96 4.97
N PHE A 124 -4.27 -7.61 4.24
CA PHE A 124 -2.92 -7.12 3.98
C PHE A 124 -2.79 -6.36 2.66
N ILE A 125 -3.66 -6.63 1.68
CA ILE A 125 -3.62 -5.97 0.37
C ILE A 125 -4.85 -5.09 0.16
N ALA A 126 -6.06 -5.66 0.16
CA ALA A 126 -7.27 -4.92 -0.17
C ALA A 126 -7.55 -3.78 0.82
N LEU A 127 -7.46 -4.05 2.12
CA LEU A 127 -7.75 -3.07 3.16
C LEU A 127 -6.77 -1.89 3.12
N PRO A 128 -5.43 -2.05 3.16
CA PRO A 128 -4.49 -0.93 3.13
C PRO A 128 -4.60 -0.09 1.85
N LEU A 129 -4.73 -0.74 0.69
CA LEU A 129 -4.91 -0.01 -0.56
C LEU A 129 -6.24 0.77 -0.59
N SER A 130 -7.30 0.22 0.00
CA SER A 130 -8.58 0.93 0.11
C SER A 130 -8.50 2.16 1.03
N MET A 131 -7.61 2.16 2.05
CA MET A 131 -7.41 3.30 2.95
C MET A 131 -6.90 4.55 2.22
N ILE A 132 -6.29 4.42 1.04
CA ILE A 132 -5.86 5.57 0.24
C ILE A 132 -7.05 6.48 -0.12
N ASN A 133 -8.25 5.90 -0.28
CA ASN A 133 -9.46 6.68 -0.53
C ASN A 133 -9.85 7.54 0.68
N ILE A 134 -9.56 7.07 1.91
CA ILE A 134 -9.80 7.85 3.12
C ILE A 134 -8.85 9.04 3.21
N LEU A 135 -7.62 8.88 2.74
CA LEU A 135 -6.62 9.94 2.70
C LEU A 135 -6.88 10.95 1.58
N ALA A 136 -7.44 10.49 0.45
CA ALA A 136 -7.64 11.31 -0.74
C ALA A 136 -8.95 12.10 -0.74
N PHE A 137 -9.99 11.62 -0.04
CA PHE A 137 -11.28 12.29 0.01
C PHE A 137 -11.55 12.84 1.41
N ASP A 138 -11.54 14.15 1.55
CA ASP A 138 -11.90 14.85 2.78
C ASP A 138 -13.39 15.25 2.75
N VAL A 139 -14.13 14.81 3.77
CA VAL A 139 -15.55 15.14 3.95
C VAL A 139 -15.65 16.31 4.91
N GLN A 140 -15.99 17.47 4.39
CA GLN A 140 -16.13 18.68 5.16
C GLN A 140 -17.43 18.68 5.98
N SER A 141 -17.49 19.55 7.00
CA SER A 141 -18.62 19.64 7.92
C SER A 141 -19.95 20.06 7.26
N ASP A 142 -19.90 20.69 6.10
CA ASP A 142 -21.04 21.07 5.26
C ASP A 142 -21.52 19.93 4.34
N GLY A 143 -20.86 18.77 4.38
CA GLY A 143 -21.18 17.60 3.58
C GLY A 143 -20.53 17.59 2.18
N PHE A 144 -19.80 18.63 1.81
CA PHE A 144 -19.03 18.62 0.56
C PHE A 144 -17.81 17.71 0.70
N VAL A 145 -17.53 16.97 -0.37
CA VAL A 145 -16.35 16.11 -0.47
C VAL A 145 -15.31 16.78 -1.32
N HIS A 146 -14.15 17.02 -0.75
CA HIS A 146 -12.99 17.56 -1.45
C HIS A 146 -12.00 16.44 -1.74
N TYR A 147 -11.49 16.40 -2.99
CA TYR A 147 -10.40 15.51 -3.35
C TYR A 147 -9.06 16.19 -3.14
N ASP A 148 -8.25 15.63 -2.27
CA ASP A 148 -6.89 16.09 -2.00
C ASP A 148 -5.87 15.04 -2.45
N MET A 149 -5.15 15.35 -3.51
CA MET A 149 -4.08 14.47 -4.01
C MET A 149 -2.80 14.54 -3.18
N MET A 150 -2.62 15.62 -2.36
CA MET A 150 -1.35 15.88 -1.70
C MET A 150 -1.04 14.88 -0.61
N ILE A 151 -2.04 14.47 0.18
CA ILE A 151 -1.82 13.51 1.28
C ILE A 151 -1.37 12.15 0.74
N PRO A 152 -2.09 11.49 -0.20
CA PRO A 152 -1.62 10.23 -0.77
C PRO A 152 -0.32 10.38 -1.56
N LEU A 153 -0.09 11.50 -2.26
CA LEU A 153 1.17 11.73 -2.97
C LEU A 153 2.34 11.80 -1.99
N MET A 154 2.20 12.57 -0.90
CA MET A 154 3.26 12.72 0.10
C MET A 154 3.53 11.42 0.86
N LEU A 155 2.52 10.55 1.05
CA LEU A 155 2.74 9.20 1.59
C LEU A 155 3.75 8.43 0.72
N PHE A 156 3.58 8.41 -0.60
CA PHE A 156 4.54 7.76 -1.50
C PHE A 156 5.89 8.46 -1.54
N VAL A 157 5.91 9.79 -1.56
CA VAL A 157 7.17 10.56 -1.51
C VAL A 157 7.94 10.23 -0.23
N PHE A 158 7.28 10.19 0.92
CA PHE A 158 7.92 9.83 2.19
C PHE A 158 8.44 8.39 2.20
N LEU A 159 7.72 7.43 1.61
CA LEU A 159 8.21 6.06 1.42
C LEU A 159 9.49 6.05 0.57
N TRP A 160 9.48 6.71 -0.59
CA TRP A 160 10.66 6.75 -1.48
C TRP A 160 11.86 7.46 -0.85
N VAL A 161 11.61 8.55 -0.11
CA VAL A 161 12.64 9.28 0.62
C VAL A 161 13.20 8.41 1.75
N ASN A 162 12.33 7.69 2.49
CA ASN A 162 12.76 6.78 3.54
C ASN A 162 13.68 5.68 2.98
N ASP A 163 13.28 5.03 1.89
CA ASP A 163 14.04 3.93 1.30
C ASP A 163 15.39 4.40 0.74
N SER A 164 15.38 5.52 0.02
CA SER A 164 16.60 6.12 -0.53
C SER A 164 17.54 6.61 0.58
N GLY A 165 16.98 7.27 1.58
CA GLY A 165 17.72 7.76 2.74
C GLY A 165 18.29 6.63 3.59
N ALA A 166 17.49 5.58 3.82
CA ALA A 166 17.93 4.40 4.55
C ALA A 166 19.04 3.64 3.81
N TYR A 167 18.94 3.55 2.48
CA TYR A 167 20.00 2.96 1.67
C TYR A 167 21.29 3.77 1.73
N CYS A 168 21.23 5.09 1.53
CA CYS A 168 22.40 5.96 1.57
C CYS A 168 23.09 5.96 2.95
N SER A 169 22.34 6.19 4.01
CA SER A 169 22.88 6.23 5.38
C SER A 169 23.35 4.84 5.84
N GLY A 170 22.62 3.78 5.49
CA GLY A 170 23.00 2.42 5.81
C GLY A 170 24.26 1.96 5.08
N SER A 171 24.49 2.42 3.85
CA SER A 171 25.71 2.11 3.10
C SER A 171 26.94 2.86 3.61
N LEU A 172 26.78 4.09 4.12
CA LEU A 172 27.86 4.93 4.63
C LEU A 172 28.20 4.65 6.10
N PHE A 173 27.19 4.45 6.93
CA PHE A 173 27.33 4.41 8.38
C PHE A 173 26.84 3.10 9.03
N GLY A 174 26.23 2.18 8.25
CA GLY A 174 25.58 0.99 8.78
C GLY A 174 26.54 0.02 9.47
N ARG A 175 26.34 -0.18 10.77
CA ARG A 175 27.12 -1.10 11.61
C ARG A 175 26.24 -2.15 12.28
N HIS A 176 25.07 -1.75 12.76
CA HIS A 176 24.15 -2.60 13.53
C HIS A 176 22.99 -3.06 12.65
N LYS A 177 22.85 -4.36 12.47
CA LYS A 177 21.76 -4.94 11.67
C LYS A 177 20.43 -4.79 12.39
N LEU A 178 19.37 -4.40 11.65
CA LEU A 178 18.02 -4.21 12.19
C LEU A 178 17.32 -5.58 12.37
N PHE A 179 17.30 -6.41 11.31
CA PHE A 179 16.71 -7.74 11.29
C PHE A 179 17.64 -8.73 10.58
N PRO A 180 18.70 -9.27 11.28
CA PRO A 180 19.72 -10.10 10.65
C PRO A 180 19.17 -11.34 9.93
N ARG A 181 18.09 -11.93 10.46
CA ARG A 181 17.49 -13.16 9.94
C ARG A 181 16.67 -12.95 8.67
N ILE A 182 15.93 -11.84 8.58
CA ILE A 182 14.92 -11.61 7.53
C ILE A 182 15.47 -10.68 6.46
N SER A 183 16.12 -9.60 6.88
CA SER A 183 16.66 -8.56 6.01
C SER A 183 18.09 -8.16 6.44
N PRO A 184 19.12 -8.94 6.06
CA PRO A 184 20.51 -8.70 6.49
C PRO A 184 21.09 -7.39 5.92
N GLY A 185 20.45 -6.78 4.92
CA GLY A 185 20.84 -5.49 4.36
C GLY A 185 20.42 -4.28 5.20
N LYS A 186 19.36 -4.40 5.99
CA LYS A 186 18.84 -3.27 6.80
C LYS A 186 19.66 -3.05 8.06
N THR A 187 19.94 -1.76 8.36
CA THR A 187 20.68 -1.33 9.55
C THR A 187 19.92 -0.28 10.34
N TRP A 188 20.16 -0.21 11.63
CA TRP A 188 19.58 0.82 12.50
C TRP A 188 19.96 2.24 12.04
N GLU A 189 21.24 2.43 11.71
CA GLU A 189 21.77 3.70 11.22
C GLU A 189 21.10 4.12 9.91
N GLY A 190 20.84 3.14 9.04
CA GLY A 190 20.07 3.35 7.81
C GLY A 190 18.65 3.81 8.10
N SER A 191 17.91 3.10 8.95
CA SER A 191 16.52 3.43 9.28
C SER A 191 16.39 4.79 9.97
N ILE A 192 17.33 5.14 10.87
CA ILE A 192 17.36 6.44 11.51
C ILE A 192 17.67 7.55 10.50
N GLY A 193 18.64 7.34 9.61
CA GLY A 193 19.01 8.32 8.57
C GLY A 193 17.88 8.56 7.57
N GLY A 194 17.18 7.48 7.14
CA GLY A 194 15.97 7.60 6.32
C GLY A 194 14.87 8.40 7.02
N GLY A 195 14.62 8.10 8.31
CA GLY A 195 13.66 8.83 9.14
C GLY A 195 13.96 10.30 9.28
N ILE A 196 15.23 10.68 9.51
CA ILE A 196 15.64 12.08 9.59
C ILE A 196 15.38 12.80 8.26
N LEU A 197 15.70 12.17 7.12
CA LEU A 197 15.44 12.73 5.80
C LEU A 197 13.94 12.94 5.56
N VAL A 198 13.10 11.97 5.93
CA VAL A 198 11.64 12.12 5.83
C VAL A 198 11.13 13.29 6.66
N LEU A 199 11.60 13.45 7.89
CA LEU A 199 11.20 14.58 8.75
C LEU A 199 11.62 15.93 8.15
N ILE A 200 12.81 16.03 7.56
CA ILE A 200 13.25 17.25 6.86
C ILE A 200 12.30 17.54 5.69
N VAL A 201 11.99 16.53 4.86
CA VAL A 201 11.06 16.70 3.73
C VAL A 201 9.66 17.07 4.23
N ALA A 202 9.17 16.47 5.32
CA ALA A 202 7.87 16.79 5.91
C ALA A 202 7.78 18.26 6.36
N VAL A 203 8.85 18.79 6.97
CA VAL A 203 8.93 20.22 7.35
C VAL A 203 8.93 21.11 6.10
N VAL A 204 9.73 20.76 5.08
CA VAL A 204 9.78 21.51 3.82
C VAL A 204 8.43 21.52 3.13
N VAL A 205 7.76 20.38 3.04
CA VAL A 205 6.41 20.27 2.45
C VAL A 205 5.41 21.11 3.23
N GLY A 206 5.39 21.00 4.56
CA GLY A 206 4.50 21.78 5.40
C GLY A 206 4.74 23.30 5.28
N TYR A 207 5.99 23.71 5.08
CA TYR A 207 6.33 25.12 4.84
C TYR A 207 5.91 25.60 3.43
N LEU A 208 6.13 24.77 2.41
CA LEU A 208 5.80 25.14 1.02
C LEU A 208 4.29 25.19 0.76
N LEU A 209 3.51 24.31 1.38
CA LEU A 209 2.05 24.28 1.27
C LEU A 209 1.40 25.38 2.13
N GLY A 210 2.05 25.82 3.20
CA GLY A 210 1.62 26.93 4.05
C GLY A 210 0.25 26.74 4.69
N ASP A 211 -0.38 27.85 5.06
CA ASP A 211 -1.71 27.88 5.70
C ASP A 211 -2.86 27.52 4.73
N GLY A 212 -2.57 27.34 3.44
CA GLY A 212 -3.56 26.94 2.43
C GLY A 212 -3.90 25.44 2.43
N HIS A 213 -3.20 24.62 3.22
CA HIS A 213 -3.43 23.19 3.31
C HIS A 213 -3.98 22.79 4.69
N ALA A 214 -4.83 21.76 4.72
CA ALA A 214 -5.48 21.30 5.96
C ALA A 214 -4.50 20.79 7.03
N LEU A 215 -3.28 20.34 6.63
CA LEU A 215 -2.31 19.77 7.54
C LEU A 215 -1.24 20.82 7.96
N SER A 216 -1.09 21.01 9.27
CA SER A 216 -0.01 21.80 9.85
C SER A 216 1.34 21.08 9.76
N ILE A 217 2.45 21.81 9.93
CA ILE A 217 3.81 21.23 9.91
C ILE A 217 3.95 20.04 10.89
N PRO A 218 3.49 20.11 12.16
CA PRO A 218 3.54 18.95 13.05
C PRO A 218 2.75 17.74 12.57
N MET A 219 1.63 17.95 11.84
CA MET A 219 0.86 16.86 11.26
C MET A 219 1.60 16.20 10.10
N TRP A 220 2.27 16.99 9.24
CA TRP A 220 3.15 16.45 8.20
C TRP A 220 4.30 15.63 8.78
N MET A 221 4.92 16.11 9.86
CA MET A 221 5.95 15.35 10.59
C MET A 221 5.40 14.07 11.20
N GLY A 222 4.18 14.11 11.76
CA GLY A 222 3.48 12.94 12.29
C GLY A 222 3.22 11.89 11.21
N LEU A 223 2.71 12.31 10.03
CA LEU A 223 2.55 11.44 8.87
C LEU A 223 3.89 10.82 8.44
N GLY A 224 4.94 11.63 8.35
CA GLY A 224 6.28 11.16 8.04
C GLY A 224 6.80 10.11 9.02
N LEU A 225 6.61 10.31 10.33
CA LEU A 225 6.98 9.32 11.35
C LEU A 225 6.21 8.01 11.21
N VAL A 226 4.91 8.07 10.97
CA VAL A 226 4.09 6.88 10.72
C VAL A 226 4.62 6.12 9.50
N VAL A 227 4.92 6.83 8.40
CA VAL A 227 5.47 6.22 7.18
C VAL A 227 6.82 5.56 7.45
N VAL A 228 7.73 6.21 8.19
CA VAL A 228 9.06 5.65 8.51
C VAL A 228 8.93 4.36 9.31
N VAL A 229 8.13 4.37 10.37
CA VAL A 229 7.99 3.20 11.26
C VAL A 229 7.29 2.05 10.53
N PHE A 230 6.10 2.30 9.99
CA PHE A 230 5.29 1.25 9.38
C PHE A 230 5.79 0.84 7.99
N GLY A 231 6.39 1.76 7.21
CA GLY A 231 7.03 1.44 5.94
C GLY A 231 8.24 0.53 6.14
N THR A 232 9.09 0.82 7.13
CA THR A 232 10.25 -0.03 7.45
C THR A 232 9.82 -1.42 7.93
N LEU A 233 8.79 -1.50 8.79
CA LEU A 233 8.25 -2.78 9.26
C LEU A 233 7.54 -3.54 8.15
N GLY A 234 6.76 -2.85 7.30
CA GLY A 234 6.06 -3.43 6.16
C GLY A 234 6.99 -4.13 5.18
N ASP A 235 8.11 -3.47 4.79
CA ASP A 235 9.12 -4.09 3.91
C ASP A 235 9.79 -5.32 4.55
N VAL A 236 9.92 -5.35 5.88
CA VAL A 236 10.45 -6.54 6.58
C VAL A 236 9.41 -7.68 6.60
N VAL A 237 8.13 -7.34 6.80
CA VAL A 237 7.03 -8.32 6.79
C VAL A 237 6.84 -8.89 5.38
N GLU A 238 6.88 -8.05 4.33
CA GLU A 238 6.79 -8.50 2.94
C GLU A 238 7.85 -9.55 2.57
N ARG A 239 9.04 -9.44 3.14
CA ARG A 239 10.14 -10.42 2.92
C ARG A 239 9.95 -11.76 3.62
N LEU A 240 8.90 -11.92 4.42
CA LEU A 240 8.55 -13.20 5.03
C LEU A 240 7.70 -14.09 4.11
N PHE A 241 7.14 -13.48 3.07
CA PHE A 241 6.41 -14.16 1.99
C PHE A 241 7.34 -14.48 0.84
#